data_60dc8dfcfed9b07019e2e86277ac25dd
#
_entry.id   60dc8dfcfed9b07019e2e86277ac25dd
#
_cell.length_a   1.000
_cell.length_b   1.000
_cell.length_c   1.000
_cell.angle_alpha   90.00
_cell.angle_beta   90.00
_cell.angle_gamma   90.00
#
_symmetry.space_group_name_H-M   'P 1'
#
loop_
_entity.id
_entity.type
_entity.pdbx_description
1 polymer ?
#
loop_
_entity_poly.entity_id
_entity_poly.type
_entity_poly.pdbx_seq_one_letter_code
_entity_poly.pdbx_strand_id
1 'polypeptide(L)'
;MPRRGQISKRDVLPDPLYNSKLVTKLINNVMLDGKKGVAQKIVYDAFATVETKTGKPALEAFQQALDNIMPVLEVKARRLGGSTYQVPMEVRAERRQTLGLRWLVLYARKRGERTMAERLSAEIIDALGNTGGAVKKKEETHKMAEANRAFAHFRY
;
A
#
# COMPACT_ATOMS: atom_id res chain seq x y z
N MET A 1 7.94 -16.43 -20.65
CA MET A 1 8.29 -15.18 -19.93
C MET A 1 9.43 -14.51 -20.70
N PRO A 2 9.33 -13.22 -21.04
CA PRO A 2 10.41 -12.52 -21.73
C PRO A 2 11.63 -12.41 -20.80
N ARG A 3 12.78 -12.90 -21.25
CA ARG A 3 14.03 -12.81 -20.47
C ARG A 3 14.77 -11.49 -20.67
N ARG A 4 14.61 -10.83 -21.82
CA ARG A 4 15.36 -9.62 -22.22
C ARG A 4 14.48 -8.50 -22.76
N GLY A 5 13.18 -8.74 -22.98
CA GLY A 5 12.25 -7.74 -23.51
C GLY A 5 11.58 -6.91 -22.42
N GLN A 6 11.22 -5.70 -22.78
CA GLN A 6 10.38 -4.84 -21.93
C GLN A 6 8.96 -5.43 -21.85
N ILE A 7 8.46 -5.66 -20.63
CA ILE A 7 7.09 -6.13 -20.41
C ILE A 7 6.17 -4.91 -20.46
N SER A 8 5.20 -4.91 -21.39
CA SER A 8 4.18 -3.86 -21.45
C SER A 8 3.36 -3.86 -20.16
N LYS A 9 3.25 -2.69 -19.52
CA LYS A 9 2.41 -2.52 -18.34
C LYS A 9 0.94 -2.47 -18.78
N ARG A 10 0.11 -3.31 -18.18
CA ARG A 10 -1.34 -3.22 -18.38
C ARG A 10 -1.87 -2.01 -17.63
N ASP A 11 -2.55 -1.12 -18.35
CA ASP A 11 -3.24 -0.01 -17.71
C ASP A 11 -4.57 -0.48 -17.10
N VAL A 12 -4.96 0.16 -16.01
CA VAL A 12 -6.18 -0.17 -15.27
C VAL A 12 -7.22 0.88 -15.58
N LEU A 13 -8.43 0.46 -15.91
CA LEU A 13 -9.56 1.37 -16.10
C LEU A 13 -9.91 2.07 -14.77
N PRO A 14 -10.30 3.35 -14.82
CA PRO A 14 -10.75 4.05 -13.62
C PRO A 14 -12.03 3.44 -13.06
N ASP A 15 -12.22 3.57 -11.76
CA ASP A 15 -13.44 3.14 -11.09
C ASP A 15 -14.65 3.96 -11.56
N PRO A 16 -15.80 3.33 -11.85
CA PRO A 16 -16.96 4.06 -12.38
C PRO A 16 -17.59 5.05 -11.40
N LEU A 17 -17.47 4.84 -10.09
CA LEU A 17 -18.07 5.71 -9.08
C LEU A 17 -17.16 6.91 -8.74
N TYR A 18 -15.89 6.64 -8.49
CA TYR A 18 -14.90 7.66 -8.07
C TYR A 18 -14.03 8.16 -9.23
N ASN A 19 -14.18 7.63 -10.43
CA ASN A 19 -13.38 7.94 -11.62
C ASN A 19 -11.86 7.96 -11.35
N SER A 20 -11.38 7.05 -10.50
CA SER A 20 -10.00 6.99 -10.03
C SER A 20 -9.36 5.63 -10.29
N LYS A 21 -8.21 5.63 -10.98
CA LYS A 21 -7.39 4.42 -11.17
C LYS A 21 -6.83 3.88 -9.84
N LEU A 22 -6.64 4.76 -8.86
CA LEU A 22 -6.15 4.39 -7.54
C LEU A 22 -7.17 3.52 -6.78
N VAL A 23 -8.45 3.88 -6.87
CA VAL A 23 -9.55 3.11 -6.28
C VAL A 23 -9.66 1.73 -6.92
N THR A 24 -9.53 1.64 -8.25
CA THR A 24 -9.51 0.34 -8.93
C THR A 24 -8.33 -0.53 -8.49
N LYS A 25 -7.14 0.05 -8.30
CA LYS A 25 -5.99 -0.67 -7.76
C LYS A 25 -6.24 -1.16 -6.33
N LEU A 26 -6.91 -0.37 -5.49
CA LEU A 26 -7.32 -0.80 -4.16
C LEU A 26 -8.29 -1.98 -4.22
N ILE A 27 -9.34 -1.90 -5.04
CA ILE A 27 -10.31 -2.98 -5.26
C ILE A 27 -9.60 -4.27 -5.68
N ASN A 28 -8.66 -4.17 -6.62
CA ASN A 28 -7.87 -5.33 -7.07
C ASN A 28 -6.99 -5.94 -5.97
N ASN A 29 -6.51 -5.14 -5.00
CA ASN A 29 -5.76 -5.64 -3.86
C ASN A 29 -6.66 -6.28 -2.78
N VAL A 30 -7.89 -5.77 -2.62
CA VAL A 30 -8.89 -6.33 -1.69
C VAL A 30 -9.49 -7.62 -2.24
N MET A 31 -9.58 -7.74 -3.56
CA MET A 31 -10.20 -8.88 -4.23
C MET A 31 -9.51 -10.20 -3.88
N LEU A 32 -10.31 -11.23 -3.60
CA LEU A 32 -9.91 -12.63 -3.43
C LEU A 32 -10.70 -13.49 -4.42
N ASP A 33 -10.09 -14.56 -4.92
CA ASP A 33 -10.72 -15.57 -5.80
C ASP A 33 -11.43 -14.99 -7.03
N GLY A 34 -11.00 -13.83 -7.52
CA GLY A 34 -11.60 -13.15 -8.66
C GLY A 34 -12.96 -12.49 -8.37
N LYS A 35 -13.41 -12.44 -7.11
CA LYS A 35 -14.71 -11.89 -6.70
C LYS A 35 -14.68 -10.36 -6.67
N LYS A 36 -14.59 -9.73 -7.85
CA LYS A 36 -14.44 -8.28 -7.99
C LYS A 36 -15.64 -7.50 -7.46
N GLY A 37 -16.88 -7.94 -7.72
CA GLY A 37 -18.09 -7.25 -7.25
C GLY A 37 -18.16 -7.16 -5.72
N VAL A 38 -17.76 -8.22 -5.01
CA VAL A 38 -17.69 -8.23 -3.55
C VAL A 38 -16.63 -7.24 -3.06
N ALA A 39 -15.46 -7.21 -3.69
CA ALA A 39 -14.39 -6.27 -3.34
C ALA A 39 -14.79 -4.81 -3.58
N GLN A 40 -15.53 -4.53 -4.68
CA GLN A 40 -16.06 -3.19 -4.94
C GLN A 40 -17.02 -2.75 -3.84
N LYS A 41 -17.97 -3.60 -3.45
CA LYS A 41 -18.91 -3.30 -2.37
C LYS A 41 -18.16 -3.01 -1.06
N ILE A 42 -17.18 -3.84 -0.70
CA ILE A 42 -16.37 -3.63 0.52
C ILE A 42 -15.68 -2.26 0.50
N VAL A 43 -15.08 -1.86 -0.61
CA VAL A 43 -14.38 -0.58 -0.73
C VAL A 43 -15.36 0.59 -0.67
N TYR A 44 -16.52 0.49 -1.33
CA TYR A 44 -17.53 1.54 -1.31
C TYR A 44 -18.14 1.73 0.09
N ASP A 45 -18.48 0.65 0.78
CA ASP A 45 -19.00 0.68 2.15
C ASP A 45 -17.94 1.26 3.11
N ALA A 46 -16.66 0.91 2.92
CA ALA A 46 -15.56 1.46 3.69
C ALA A 46 -15.41 2.98 3.46
N PHE A 47 -15.48 3.42 2.23
CA PHE A 47 -15.38 4.85 1.87
C PHE A 47 -16.55 5.66 2.43
N ALA A 48 -17.78 5.15 2.35
CA ALA A 48 -18.95 5.79 2.97
C ALA A 48 -18.76 5.94 4.49
N THR A 49 -18.20 4.92 5.16
CA THR A 49 -17.89 4.97 6.58
C THR A 49 -16.80 5.99 6.91
N VAL A 50 -15.75 6.08 6.08
CA VAL A 50 -14.67 7.07 6.24
C VAL A 50 -15.23 8.49 6.11
N GLU A 51 -16.05 8.75 5.10
CA GLU A 51 -16.68 10.05 4.86
C GLU A 51 -17.57 10.47 6.04
N THR A 52 -18.40 9.55 6.52
CA THR A 52 -19.27 9.80 7.68
C THR A 52 -18.49 10.12 8.95
N LYS A 53 -17.37 9.43 9.20
CA LYS A 53 -16.59 9.60 10.43
C LYS A 53 -15.61 10.78 10.38
N THR A 54 -15.06 11.09 9.21
CA THR A 54 -14.03 12.13 9.08
C THR A 54 -14.58 13.46 8.60
N GLY A 55 -15.77 13.47 7.99
CA GLY A 55 -16.36 14.66 7.37
C GLY A 55 -15.62 15.15 6.11
N LYS A 56 -14.64 14.39 5.62
CA LYS A 56 -13.87 14.69 4.40
C LYS A 56 -14.36 13.83 3.24
N PRO A 57 -14.21 14.29 1.98
CA PRO A 57 -14.47 13.44 0.82
C PRO A 57 -13.63 12.16 0.91
N ALA A 58 -14.27 11.00 0.72
CA ALA A 58 -13.63 9.70 0.92
C ALA A 58 -12.35 9.51 0.08
N LEU A 59 -12.36 10.03 -1.16
CA LEU A 59 -11.21 9.93 -2.06
C LEU A 59 -10.00 10.71 -1.54
N GLU A 60 -10.21 11.93 -1.05
CA GLU A 60 -9.14 12.78 -0.48
C GLU A 60 -8.58 12.15 0.80
N ALA A 61 -9.47 11.70 1.68
CA ALA A 61 -9.08 10.99 2.89
C ALA A 61 -8.23 9.75 2.58
N PHE A 62 -8.64 8.97 1.59
CA PHE A 62 -7.89 7.80 1.15
C PHE A 62 -6.52 8.16 0.55
N GLN A 63 -6.43 9.20 -0.28
CA GLN A 63 -5.16 9.65 -0.85
C GLN A 63 -4.20 10.11 0.25
N GLN A 64 -4.67 10.92 1.19
CA GLN A 64 -3.87 11.39 2.32
C GLN A 64 -3.40 10.21 3.21
N ALA A 65 -4.28 9.26 3.51
CA ALA A 65 -3.92 8.06 4.26
C ALA A 65 -2.85 7.24 3.52
N LEU A 66 -2.98 7.08 2.21
CA LEU A 66 -2.02 6.35 1.39
C LEU A 66 -0.66 7.05 1.37
N ASP A 67 -0.61 8.37 1.27
CA ASP A 67 0.64 9.16 1.33
C ASP A 67 1.37 8.95 2.66
N ASN A 68 0.61 8.84 3.76
CA ASN A 68 1.16 8.54 5.08
C ASN A 68 1.73 7.11 5.18
N ILE A 69 1.22 6.15 4.40
CA ILE A 69 1.66 4.75 4.39
C ILE A 69 2.82 4.50 3.42
N MET A 70 2.88 5.23 2.31
CA MET A 70 3.85 4.99 1.25
C MET A 70 5.29 5.16 1.72
N PRO A 71 6.18 4.13 1.57
CA PRO A 71 7.58 4.24 1.96
C PRO A 71 8.41 4.97 0.92
N VAL A 72 9.41 5.73 1.36
CA VAL A 72 10.44 6.34 0.50
C VAL A 72 11.62 5.42 0.30
N LEU A 73 11.97 4.65 1.35
CA LEU A 73 13.09 3.73 1.37
C LEU A 73 12.61 2.29 1.59
N GLU A 74 13.28 1.34 0.97
CA GLU A 74 13.16 -0.09 1.25
C GLU A 74 14.54 -0.72 1.38
N VAL A 75 14.60 -1.91 1.95
CA VAL A 75 15.83 -2.68 2.09
C VAL A 75 15.78 -3.86 1.14
N LYS A 76 16.84 -4.03 0.36
CA LYS A 76 16.98 -5.13 -0.59
C LYS A 76 18.18 -6.00 -0.23
N ALA A 77 17.96 -7.30 -0.10
CA ALA A 77 19.05 -8.24 0.14
C ALA A 77 19.92 -8.36 -1.12
N ARG A 78 21.24 -8.20 -0.95
CA ARG A 78 22.26 -8.46 -1.98
C ARG A 78 23.34 -9.37 -1.44
N ARG A 79 23.73 -10.34 -2.26
CA ARG A 79 24.78 -11.28 -1.93
C ARG A 79 26.10 -10.81 -2.55
N LEU A 80 27.10 -10.58 -1.70
CA LEU A 80 28.44 -10.15 -2.07
C LEU A 80 29.47 -11.01 -1.34
N GLY A 81 30.38 -11.65 -2.08
CA GLY A 81 31.47 -12.45 -1.48
C GLY A 81 31.00 -13.56 -0.53
N GLY A 82 29.83 -14.18 -0.78
CA GLY A 82 29.27 -15.22 0.08
C GLY A 82 28.40 -14.74 1.23
N SER A 83 28.46 -13.45 1.60
CA SER A 83 27.63 -12.84 2.65
C SER A 83 26.45 -12.09 2.05
N THR A 84 25.31 -12.08 2.76
CA THR A 84 24.09 -11.36 2.33
C THR A 84 23.98 -10.05 3.12
N TYR A 85 23.95 -8.95 2.41
CA TYR A 85 23.80 -7.60 2.96
C TYR A 85 22.43 -7.03 2.67
N GLN A 86 21.87 -6.32 3.64
CA GLN A 86 20.61 -5.57 3.48
C GLN A 86 20.96 -4.16 2.99
N VAL A 87 20.72 -3.90 1.72
CA VAL A 87 21.08 -2.61 1.08
C VAL A 87 19.88 -1.69 1.02
N PRO A 88 19.93 -0.48 1.63
CA PRO A 88 18.86 0.49 1.54
C PRO A 88 18.79 1.09 0.12
N MET A 89 17.59 1.17 -0.43
CA MET A 89 17.33 1.70 -1.76
C MET A 89 16.10 2.62 -1.76
N GLU A 90 16.13 3.65 -2.59
CA GLU A 90 14.96 4.47 -2.84
C GLU A 90 13.89 3.69 -3.62
N VAL A 91 12.65 3.88 -3.24
CA VAL A 91 11.52 3.21 -3.87
C VAL A 91 10.96 4.07 -5.00
N ARG A 92 10.83 3.51 -6.20
CA ARG A 92 10.21 4.20 -7.34
C ARG A 92 8.74 4.52 -7.05
N ALA A 93 8.22 5.63 -7.59
CA ALA A 93 6.86 6.12 -7.32
C ALA A 93 5.76 5.04 -7.52
N GLU A 94 5.81 4.26 -8.59
CA GLU A 94 4.85 3.19 -8.84
C GLU A 94 4.90 2.08 -7.78
N ARG A 95 6.11 1.74 -7.33
CA ARG A 95 6.31 0.72 -6.29
C ARG A 95 5.89 1.25 -4.93
N ARG A 96 6.13 2.53 -4.63
CA ARG A 96 5.64 3.18 -3.41
C ARG A 96 4.12 3.03 -3.29
N GLN A 97 3.40 3.36 -4.37
CA GLN A 97 1.94 3.20 -4.44
C GLN A 97 1.52 1.74 -4.23
N THR A 98 2.20 0.80 -4.89
CA THR A 98 1.89 -0.64 -4.77
C THR A 98 2.13 -1.16 -3.36
N LEU A 99 3.23 -0.75 -2.72
CA LEU A 99 3.54 -1.13 -1.33
C LEU A 99 2.53 -0.54 -0.36
N GLY A 100 2.18 0.75 -0.52
CA GLY A 100 1.18 1.41 0.31
C GLY A 100 -0.18 0.70 0.27
N LEU A 101 -0.68 0.41 -0.93
CA LEU A 101 -1.94 -0.33 -1.10
C LEU A 101 -1.88 -1.74 -0.50
N ARG A 102 -0.78 -2.45 -0.73
CA ARG A 102 -0.58 -3.80 -0.18
C ARG A 102 -0.54 -3.79 1.35
N TRP A 103 0.17 -2.86 1.95
CA TRP A 103 0.25 -2.77 3.41
C TRP A 103 -1.08 -2.34 4.02
N LEU A 104 -1.78 -1.37 3.42
CA LEU A 104 -3.11 -0.97 3.86
C LEU A 104 -4.05 -2.19 3.95
N VAL A 105 -4.16 -2.97 2.88
CA VAL A 105 -5.03 -4.15 2.84
C VAL A 105 -4.56 -5.24 3.78
N LEU A 106 -3.24 -5.48 3.87
CA LEU A 106 -2.66 -6.50 4.75
C LEU A 106 -2.97 -6.21 6.22
N TYR A 107 -2.78 -4.97 6.64
CA TYR A 107 -3.02 -4.58 8.04
C TYR A 107 -4.51 -4.41 8.35
N ALA A 108 -5.31 -3.97 7.39
CA ALA A 108 -6.77 -4.03 7.53
C ALA A 108 -7.25 -5.47 7.80
N ARG A 109 -6.75 -6.46 7.07
CA ARG A 109 -7.10 -7.89 7.31
C ARG A 109 -6.70 -8.42 8.68
N LYS A 110 -5.68 -7.86 9.31
CA LYS A 110 -5.21 -8.25 10.66
C LYS A 110 -6.01 -7.62 11.80
N ARG A 111 -6.89 -6.68 11.50
CA ARG A 111 -7.72 -6.01 12.50
C ARG A 111 -8.80 -6.93 13.06
N GLY A 112 -9.32 -6.59 14.23
CA GLY A 112 -10.31 -7.38 14.95
C GLY A 112 -11.78 -7.04 14.66
N GLU A 113 -12.07 -6.01 13.85
CA GLU A 113 -13.43 -5.63 13.48
C GLU A 113 -14.13 -6.77 12.74
N ARG A 114 -15.46 -6.77 12.76
CA ARG A 114 -16.27 -7.89 12.25
C ARG A 114 -16.18 -8.04 10.73
N THR A 115 -16.40 -6.95 9.98
CA THR A 115 -16.45 -6.97 8.52
C THR A 115 -15.18 -6.39 7.91
N MET A 116 -14.84 -6.80 6.66
CA MET A 116 -13.69 -6.24 5.96
C MET A 116 -13.88 -4.74 5.63
N ALA A 117 -15.12 -4.29 5.41
CA ALA A 117 -15.42 -2.88 5.19
C ALA A 117 -15.09 -2.03 6.45
N GLU A 118 -15.47 -2.51 7.64
CA GLU A 118 -15.13 -1.87 8.91
C GLU A 118 -13.62 -1.86 9.15
N ARG A 119 -12.94 -2.98 8.92
CA ARG A 119 -11.48 -3.10 9.06
C ARG A 119 -10.74 -2.12 8.15
N LEU A 120 -11.16 -2.05 6.87
CA LEU A 120 -10.54 -1.16 5.89
C LEU A 120 -10.78 0.31 6.24
N SER A 121 -12.01 0.69 6.61
CA SER A 121 -12.35 2.05 7.01
C SER A 121 -11.57 2.48 8.26
N ALA A 122 -11.47 1.61 9.25
CA ALA A 122 -10.73 1.89 10.48
C ALA A 122 -9.22 2.07 10.21
N GLU A 123 -8.62 1.22 9.37
CA GLU A 123 -7.20 1.36 9.00
C GLU A 123 -6.93 2.66 8.21
N ILE A 124 -7.84 3.07 7.32
CA ILE A 124 -7.74 4.35 6.60
C ILE A 124 -7.81 5.53 7.58
N ILE A 125 -8.73 5.51 8.54
CA ILE A 125 -8.89 6.57 9.54
C ILE A 125 -7.65 6.66 10.43
N ASP A 126 -7.13 5.54 10.90
CA ASP A 126 -5.90 5.50 11.70
C ASP A 126 -4.70 6.04 10.89
N ALA A 127 -4.60 5.65 9.61
CA ALA A 127 -3.54 6.13 8.73
C ALA A 127 -3.64 7.64 8.44
N LEU A 128 -4.83 8.22 8.40
CA LEU A 128 -5.03 9.68 8.35
C LEU A 128 -4.42 10.38 9.56
N GLY A 129 -4.56 9.77 10.74
CA GLY A 129 -3.93 10.23 11.98
C GLY A 129 -2.45 9.85 12.11
N ASN A 130 -1.83 9.36 11.04
CA ASN A 130 -0.45 8.88 11.02
C ASN A 130 -0.19 7.78 12.05
N THR A 131 -1.19 6.94 12.33
CA THR A 131 -1.17 5.81 13.23
C THR A 131 -1.61 4.53 12.50
N GLY A 132 -1.73 3.42 13.22
CA GLY A 132 -2.18 2.16 12.63
C GLY A 132 -1.06 1.23 12.17
N GLY A 133 -1.44 0.03 11.79
CA GLY A 133 -0.50 -1.04 11.44
C GLY A 133 0.28 -0.78 10.17
N ALA A 134 -0.36 -0.21 9.17
CA ALA A 134 0.26 0.10 7.89
C ALA A 134 1.33 1.20 8.01
N VAL A 135 1.06 2.24 8.81
CA VAL A 135 2.02 3.32 9.09
C VAL A 135 3.20 2.79 9.91
N LYS A 136 2.94 1.97 10.94
CA LYS A 136 4.02 1.31 11.70
C LYS A 136 4.92 0.48 10.79
N LYS A 137 4.36 -0.21 9.79
CA LYS A 137 5.15 -0.98 8.82
C LYS A 137 6.06 -0.09 7.97
N LYS A 138 5.59 1.09 7.56
CA LYS A 138 6.45 2.08 6.90
C LYS A 138 7.61 2.49 7.80
N GLU A 139 7.32 2.84 9.06
CA GLU A 139 8.34 3.26 10.03
C GLU A 139 9.38 2.17 10.30
N GLU A 140 8.94 0.91 10.49
CA GLU A 140 9.84 -0.23 10.63
C GLU A 140 10.75 -0.39 9.42
N THR A 141 10.20 -0.25 8.21
CA THR A 141 10.97 -0.35 6.97
C THR A 141 12.00 0.77 6.86
N HIS A 142 11.63 1.99 7.24
CA HIS A 142 12.56 3.14 7.26
C HIS A 142 13.64 2.98 8.34
N LYS A 143 13.30 2.49 9.54
CA LYS A 143 14.28 2.17 10.59
C LYS A 143 15.28 1.11 10.14
N MET A 144 14.79 0.05 9.47
CA MET A 144 15.69 -0.96 8.89
C MET A 144 16.62 -0.38 7.82
N ALA A 145 16.11 0.51 6.96
CA ALA A 145 16.93 1.16 5.95
C ALA A 145 17.99 2.09 6.57
N GLU A 146 17.65 2.80 7.63
CA GLU A 146 18.56 3.67 8.36
C GLU A 146 19.65 2.87 9.10
N ALA A 147 19.26 1.80 9.79
CA ALA A 147 20.21 0.91 10.47
C ALA A 147 21.23 0.27 9.51
N ASN A 148 20.83 0.04 8.25
CA ASN A 148 21.70 -0.52 7.21
C ASN A 148 22.34 0.55 6.31
N ARG A 149 22.31 1.83 6.70
CA ARG A 149 22.85 2.96 5.91
C ARG A 149 24.32 2.77 5.52
N ALA A 150 25.11 2.12 6.36
CA ALA A 150 26.52 1.82 6.08
C ALA A 150 26.74 0.99 4.81
N PHE A 151 25.74 0.19 4.39
CA PHE A 151 25.79 -0.66 3.18
C PHE A 151 25.21 0.03 1.94
N ALA A 152 24.87 1.32 2.00
CA ALA A 152 24.26 2.05 0.88
C ALA A 152 25.18 2.10 -0.36
N HIS A 153 26.51 2.05 -0.17
CA HIS A 153 27.48 2.02 -1.27
C HIS A 153 27.44 0.74 -2.12
N PHE A 154 26.78 -0.33 -1.66
CA PHE A 154 26.56 -1.55 -2.43
C PHE A 154 25.35 -1.46 -3.39
N ARG A 155 24.88 -0.26 -3.70
CA ARG A 155 23.88 -0.02 -4.75
C ARG A 155 24.54 -0.15 -6.12
N TYR A 156 24.32 -1.25 -6.80
CA TYR A 156 24.71 -1.40 -8.22
C TYR A 156 23.51 -1.93 -9.00
#